data_a1ff90aaba20d3fd650b1ceb8a975567
#
_entry.id   a1ff90aaba20d3fd650b1ceb8a975567
#
_cell.length_a   1.000
_cell.length_b   1.000
_cell.length_c   1.000
_cell.angle_alpha   90.00
_cell.angle_beta   90.00
_cell.angle_gamma   90.00
#
_symmetry.space_group_name_H-M   'P 1'
#
loop_
_entity.id
_entity.type
_entity.pdbx_description
1 polymer ?
#
loop_
_entity_poly.entity_id
_entity_poly.type
_entity_poly.pdbx_seq_one_letter_code
_entity_poly.pdbx_strand_id
1 'polypeptide(L)'
;NQKLLDSAVRRDADVLLLDIEDSVPFAEKQLSRDNIKNFVKRPDLHGKLLFPRVNDRESGELLRDAYQLTIDGIAGFMYPKATKGDDIYFFGKLLETIEYEKGFPIGTFKIIPLIETAGAVINIKDICSACTRVIAVAFGCEDYVTDMGGKHDAEGISITTARNMICIGARSCGVLPIDTVHIKVHDLDDLEKNLILSKNLGFEGMLVLNPKELPLVNRYYSPTEDEVAWAEEMITLSEEAVSEGKGVAVKDNKFIGPPMVKMARNIIRKHELIVLKEKEFHEL
;
A
#
# COMPACT_ATOMS: atom_id res chain seq x y z
N ASN A 1 10.06 9.39 17.33
CA ASN A 1 10.59 10.77 17.38
C ASN A 1 9.47 11.76 17.07
N GLN A 2 9.11 12.63 18.07
CA GLN A 2 7.98 13.58 17.97
C GLN A 2 8.10 14.53 16.76
N LYS A 3 9.30 15.03 16.45
CA LYS A 3 9.53 15.93 15.31
C LYS A 3 9.16 15.28 13.97
N LEU A 4 9.42 13.98 13.81
CA LEU A 4 9.05 13.25 12.60
C LEU A 4 7.52 13.09 12.50
N LEU A 5 6.85 12.76 13.59
CA LEU A 5 5.39 12.68 13.65
C LEU A 5 4.74 14.03 13.31
N ASP A 6 5.23 15.14 13.89
CA ASP A 6 4.74 16.49 13.58
C ASP A 6 4.96 16.90 12.11
N SER A 7 6.06 16.43 11.52
CA SER A 7 6.32 16.65 10.09
C SER A 7 5.38 15.81 9.21
N ALA A 8 5.13 14.56 9.58
CA ALA A 8 4.35 13.60 8.78
C ALA A 8 2.90 14.05 8.57
N VAL A 9 2.29 14.68 9.59
CA VAL A 9 0.91 15.18 9.48
C VAL A 9 0.73 16.15 8.31
N ARG A 10 1.74 16.98 8.04
CA ARG A 10 1.70 18.02 6.98
C ARG A 10 2.07 17.51 5.60
N ARG A 11 2.36 16.21 5.45
CA ARG A 11 2.77 15.64 4.17
C ARG A 11 1.56 15.09 3.42
N ASP A 12 1.57 15.25 2.11
CA ASP A 12 0.52 14.68 1.26
C ASP A 12 0.80 13.19 0.99
N ALA A 13 0.57 12.38 2.02
CA ALA A 13 0.62 10.94 1.98
C ALA A 13 -0.74 10.37 2.40
N ASP A 14 -1.19 9.30 1.76
CA ASP A 14 -2.47 8.64 2.09
C ASP A 14 -2.34 7.83 3.38
N VAL A 15 -1.20 7.19 3.56
CA VAL A 15 -0.89 6.30 4.68
C VAL A 15 0.36 6.78 5.40
N LEU A 16 0.30 6.84 6.72
CA LEU A 16 1.47 7.03 7.57
C LEU A 16 1.85 5.69 8.21
N LEU A 17 3.01 5.19 7.81
CA LEU A 17 3.60 4.00 8.43
C LEU A 17 4.38 4.42 9.69
N LEU A 18 3.92 3.95 10.84
CA LEU A 18 4.48 4.29 12.15
C LEU A 18 5.38 3.14 12.61
N ASP A 19 6.67 3.26 12.33
CA ASP A 19 7.61 2.17 12.58
C ASP A 19 7.92 1.99 14.07
N ILE A 20 7.73 0.76 14.55
CA ILE A 20 8.14 0.31 15.88
C ILE A 20 8.99 -0.96 15.83
N GLU A 21 9.41 -1.34 14.62
CA GLU A 21 10.24 -2.52 14.35
C GLU A 21 11.73 -2.13 14.31
N ASP A 22 12.42 -2.34 13.21
CA ASP A 22 13.88 -2.27 13.10
C ASP A 22 14.46 -0.87 13.42
N SER A 23 13.72 0.20 13.13
CA SER A 23 14.20 1.57 13.42
C SER A 23 14.15 1.97 14.91
N VAL A 24 13.58 1.13 15.77
CA VAL A 24 13.38 1.42 17.19
C VAL A 24 14.14 0.44 18.07
N PRO A 25 15.11 0.91 18.89
CA PRO A 25 15.80 0.06 19.86
C PRO A 25 14.84 -0.64 20.83
N PHE A 26 15.18 -1.85 21.25
CA PHE A 26 14.34 -2.66 22.14
C PHE A 26 13.89 -1.89 23.41
N ALA A 27 14.80 -1.15 24.05
CA ALA A 27 14.50 -0.36 25.24
C ALA A 27 13.48 0.77 25.00
N GLU A 28 13.30 1.21 23.74
CA GLU A 28 12.40 2.31 23.38
C GLU A 28 11.06 1.84 22.77
N LYS A 29 10.86 0.53 22.62
CA LYS A 29 9.62 -0.03 22.02
C LYS A 29 8.37 0.45 22.77
N GLN A 30 8.38 0.41 24.11
CA GLN A 30 7.23 0.86 24.91
C GLN A 30 6.96 2.36 24.74
N LEU A 31 8.01 3.18 24.78
CA LEU A 31 7.88 4.63 24.55
C LEU A 31 7.31 4.91 23.16
N SER A 32 7.71 4.15 22.14
CA SER A 32 7.19 4.30 20.77
C SER A 32 5.71 3.96 20.68
N ARG A 33 5.23 2.90 21.36
CA ARG A 33 3.79 2.59 21.47
C ARG A 33 3.01 3.75 22.09
N ASP A 34 3.53 4.31 23.19
CA ASP A 34 2.88 5.40 23.89
C ASP A 34 2.86 6.69 23.05
N ASN A 35 3.92 6.95 22.30
CA ASN A 35 3.96 8.05 21.32
C ASN A 35 2.89 7.87 20.23
N ILE A 36 2.70 6.67 19.70
CA ILE A 36 1.64 6.38 18.72
C ILE A 36 0.26 6.59 19.33
N LYS A 37 0.00 6.09 20.54
CA LYS A 37 -1.28 6.31 21.25
C LYS A 37 -1.61 7.80 21.47
N ASN A 38 -0.59 8.62 21.66
CA ASN A 38 -0.77 10.07 21.76
C ASN A 38 -0.95 10.71 20.38
N PHE A 39 -0.22 10.22 19.36
CA PHE A 39 -0.27 10.74 18.01
C PHE A 39 -1.66 10.57 17.37
N VAL A 40 -2.30 9.41 17.55
CA VAL A 40 -3.64 9.14 16.98
C VAL A 40 -4.75 10.06 17.49
N LYS A 41 -4.53 10.73 18.63
CA LYS A 41 -5.49 11.66 19.23
C LYS A 41 -5.43 13.06 18.62
N ARG A 42 -4.52 13.31 17.69
CA ARG A 42 -4.33 14.62 17.08
C ARG A 42 -5.50 14.95 16.15
N PRO A 43 -6.05 16.16 16.27
CA PRO A 43 -7.19 16.59 15.44
C PRO A 43 -6.77 16.91 13.99
N ASP A 44 -5.47 17.08 13.72
CA ASP A 44 -4.93 17.48 12.41
C ASP A 44 -4.48 16.31 11.53
N LEU A 45 -4.90 15.08 11.82
CA LEU A 45 -4.59 13.89 11.02
C LEU A 45 -5.40 13.78 9.71
N HIS A 46 -6.52 14.50 9.61
CA HIS A 46 -7.31 14.74 8.37
C HIS A 46 -7.35 13.59 7.35
N GLY A 47 -8.07 12.52 7.67
CA GLY A 47 -8.31 11.40 6.75
C GLY A 47 -7.09 10.53 6.46
N LYS A 48 -5.93 10.78 7.08
CA LYS A 48 -4.74 9.92 6.94
C LYS A 48 -4.95 8.57 7.61
N LEU A 49 -4.62 7.51 6.90
CA LEU A 49 -4.66 6.16 7.44
C LEU A 49 -3.36 5.88 8.20
N LEU A 50 -3.50 5.44 9.45
CA LEU A 50 -2.36 5.12 10.31
C LEU A 50 -2.16 3.60 10.38
N PHE A 51 -0.97 3.15 9.99
CA PHE A 51 -0.56 1.75 10.03
C PHE A 51 0.77 1.62 10.79
N PRO A 52 0.77 1.24 12.07
CA PRO A 52 2.01 0.83 12.74
C PRO A 52 2.64 -0.38 12.04
N ARG A 53 3.97 -0.33 11.80
CA ARG A 53 4.73 -1.53 11.48
C ARG A 53 5.12 -2.20 12.79
N VAL A 54 4.43 -3.30 13.10
CA VAL A 54 4.64 -4.08 14.33
C VAL A 54 5.95 -4.84 14.29
N ASN A 55 6.40 -5.30 15.43
CA ASN A 55 7.53 -6.22 15.51
C ASN A 55 7.13 -7.60 14.99
N ASP A 56 8.09 -8.37 14.47
CA ASP A 56 7.86 -9.74 14.05
C ASP A 56 7.52 -10.66 15.24
N ARG A 57 7.07 -11.87 14.93
CA ARG A 57 6.64 -12.86 15.93
C ARG A 57 7.78 -13.30 16.85
N GLU A 58 8.99 -13.42 16.32
CA GLU A 58 10.15 -13.97 17.04
C GLU A 58 10.77 -12.97 18.00
N SER A 59 10.51 -11.68 17.81
CA SER A 59 10.93 -10.60 18.71
C SER A 59 10.35 -10.70 20.13
N GLY A 60 9.19 -11.39 20.30
CA GLY A 60 8.43 -11.42 21.52
C GLY A 60 7.62 -10.14 21.82
N GLU A 61 7.66 -9.14 20.90
CA GLU A 61 6.95 -7.86 21.07
C GLU A 61 5.63 -7.78 20.30
N LEU A 62 5.38 -8.67 19.33
CA LEU A 62 4.19 -8.65 18.47
C LEU A 62 2.88 -8.58 19.24
N LEU A 63 2.71 -9.40 20.28
CA LEU A 63 1.48 -9.40 21.08
C LEU A 63 1.27 -8.06 21.78
N ARG A 64 2.33 -7.46 22.31
CA ARG A 64 2.26 -6.15 22.96
C ARG A 64 1.90 -5.06 21.97
N ASP A 65 2.50 -5.09 20.78
CA ASP A 65 2.21 -4.14 19.71
C ASP A 65 0.74 -4.22 19.29
N ALA A 66 0.29 -5.41 18.92
CA ALA A 66 -1.08 -5.66 18.48
C ALA A 66 -2.08 -5.26 19.56
N TYR A 67 -1.88 -5.70 20.81
CA TYR A 67 -2.81 -5.41 21.90
C TYR A 67 -2.87 -3.91 22.22
N GLN A 68 -1.71 -3.26 22.35
CA GLN A 68 -1.68 -1.86 22.76
C GLN A 68 -2.13 -0.90 21.68
N LEU A 69 -1.94 -1.24 20.39
CA LEU A 69 -2.22 -0.36 19.26
C LEU A 69 -3.52 -0.70 18.50
N THR A 70 -4.26 -1.72 18.90
CA THR A 70 -5.64 -1.94 18.49
C THR A 70 -6.54 -0.93 19.21
N ILE A 71 -6.59 0.31 18.70
CA ILE A 71 -7.29 1.47 19.29
C ILE A 71 -7.89 2.32 18.17
N ASP A 72 -8.87 3.17 18.52
CA ASP A 72 -9.46 4.13 17.60
C ASP A 72 -8.38 5.02 16.96
N GLY A 73 -8.55 5.32 15.67
CA GLY A 73 -7.61 6.11 14.87
C GLY A 73 -6.51 5.29 14.17
N ILE A 74 -6.35 4.00 14.52
CA ILE A 74 -5.50 3.06 13.77
C ILE A 74 -6.36 2.34 12.73
N ALA A 75 -5.93 2.34 11.47
CA ALA A 75 -6.64 1.68 10.37
C ALA A 75 -6.26 0.19 10.23
N GLY A 76 -5.07 -0.17 10.68
CA GLY A 76 -4.54 -1.52 10.60
C GLY A 76 -3.06 -1.58 10.91
N PHE A 77 -2.41 -2.65 10.51
CA PHE A 77 -1.01 -2.92 10.83
C PHE A 77 -0.23 -3.33 9.58
N MET A 78 1.01 -2.87 9.47
CA MET A 78 1.99 -3.47 8.58
C MET A 78 2.69 -4.61 9.33
N TYR A 79 2.61 -5.82 8.74
CA TYR A 79 3.21 -7.02 9.31
C TYR A 79 4.52 -7.35 8.58
N PRO A 80 5.69 -7.25 9.26
CA PRO A 80 6.98 -7.53 8.68
C PRO A 80 7.29 -9.03 8.65
N LYS A 81 8.27 -9.42 7.85
CA LYS A 81 8.94 -10.73 7.84
C LYS A 81 7.98 -11.94 7.70
N ALA A 82 6.80 -11.73 7.08
CA ALA A 82 5.94 -12.84 6.69
C ALA A 82 6.66 -13.72 5.67
N THR A 83 6.59 -15.04 5.82
CA THR A 83 7.17 -16.00 4.86
C THR A 83 6.12 -16.84 4.14
N LYS A 84 4.93 -16.95 4.72
CA LYS A 84 3.82 -17.77 4.21
C LYS A 84 2.47 -17.26 4.69
N GLY A 85 1.39 -17.77 4.10
CA GLY A 85 0.03 -17.39 4.46
C GLY A 85 -0.34 -17.68 5.91
N ASP A 86 0.22 -18.71 6.53
CA ASP A 86 -0.03 -19.06 7.93
C ASP A 86 0.38 -17.92 8.90
N ASP A 87 1.43 -17.17 8.58
CA ASP A 87 1.88 -16.06 9.43
C ASP A 87 0.83 -14.95 9.47
N ILE A 88 0.25 -14.65 8.32
CA ILE A 88 -0.80 -13.64 8.17
C ILE A 88 -2.14 -14.13 8.72
N TYR A 89 -2.47 -15.40 8.53
CA TYR A 89 -3.65 -16.01 9.12
C TYR A 89 -3.58 -15.95 10.64
N PHE A 90 -2.45 -16.34 11.23
CA PHE A 90 -2.22 -16.23 12.68
C PHE A 90 -2.41 -14.80 13.17
N PHE A 91 -1.78 -13.81 12.52
CA PHE A 91 -1.92 -12.42 12.92
C PHE A 91 -3.36 -11.91 12.78
N GLY A 92 -4.05 -12.32 11.72
CA GLY A 92 -5.47 -12.04 11.53
C GLY A 92 -6.35 -12.58 12.66
N LYS A 93 -6.07 -13.79 13.16
CA LYS A 93 -6.77 -14.39 14.31
C LYS A 93 -6.41 -13.74 15.65
N LEU A 94 -5.17 -13.31 15.81
CA LEU A 94 -4.76 -12.51 16.95
C LEU A 94 -5.54 -11.18 17.02
N LEU A 95 -5.64 -10.46 15.91
CA LEU A 95 -6.42 -9.22 15.83
C LEU A 95 -7.91 -9.47 16.10
N GLU A 96 -8.48 -10.54 15.56
CA GLU A 96 -9.88 -10.92 15.81
C GLU A 96 -10.15 -11.11 17.32
N THR A 97 -9.23 -11.79 18.02
CA THR A 97 -9.33 -12.01 19.48
C THR A 97 -9.26 -10.68 20.24
N ILE A 98 -8.35 -9.78 19.85
CA ILE A 98 -8.18 -8.48 20.50
C ILE A 98 -9.38 -7.57 20.20
N GLU A 99 -9.90 -7.55 18.97
CA GLU A 99 -11.10 -6.80 18.60
C GLU A 99 -12.30 -7.24 19.44
N TYR A 100 -12.48 -8.56 19.60
CA TYR A 100 -13.56 -9.12 20.42
C TYR A 100 -13.45 -8.68 21.88
N GLU A 101 -12.24 -8.78 22.46
CA GLU A 101 -11.99 -8.35 23.85
C GLU A 101 -12.23 -6.86 24.06
N LYS A 102 -11.83 -6.03 23.09
CA LYS A 102 -11.93 -4.56 23.19
C LYS A 102 -13.26 -3.99 22.67
N GLY A 103 -14.15 -4.83 22.16
CA GLY A 103 -15.47 -4.41 21.68
C GLY A 103 -15.46 -3.74 20.29
N PHE A 104 -14.42 -3.95 19.50
CA PHE A 104 -14.41 -3.52 18.09
C PHE A 104 -15.17 -4.51 17.21
N PRO A 105 -15.80 -4.04 16.12
CA PRO A 105 -16.33 -4.94 15.09
C PRO A 105 -15.21 -5.81 14.51
N ILE A 106 -15.48 -7.11 14.34
CA ILE A 106 -14.49 -8.03 13.79
C ILE A 106 -14.13 -7.61 12.35
N GLY A 107 -12.84 -7.50 12.06
CA GLY A 107 -12.32 -7.08 10.76
C GLY A 107 -12.11 -5.56 10.63
N THR A 108 -12.24 -4.81 11.70
CA THR A 108 -11.94 -3.37 11.75
C THR A 108 -10.50 -3.11 11.29
N PHE A 109 -9.54 -3.76 11.94
CA PHE A 109 -8.11 -3.52 11.66
C PHE A 109 -7.64 -4.34 10.47
N LYS A 110 -7.06 -3.64 9.48
CA LYS A 110 -6.56 -4.22 8.23
C LYS A 110 -5.09 -4.65 8.38
N ILE A 111 -4.61 -5.42 7.41
CA ILE A 111 -3.23 -5.92 7.39
C ILE A 111 -2.59 -5.56 6.06
N ILE A 112 -1.37 -5.04 6.12
CA ILE A 112 -0.47 -4.86 4.99
C ILE A 112 0.76 -5.73 5.26
N PRO A 113 0.86 -6.95 4.71
CA PRO A 113 2.09 -7.73 4.78
C PRO A 113 3.23 -7.01 4.06
N LEU A 114 4.41 -6.96 4.68
CA LEU A 114 5.64 -6.52 4.05
C LEU A 114 6.33 -7.74 3.45
N ILE A 115 6.48 -7.73 2.13
CA ILE A 115 7.10 -8.82 1.35
C ILE A 115 8.57 -8.50 1.21
N GLU A 116 9.41 -9.14 2.01
CA GLU A 116 10.81 -8.78 2.17
C GLU A 116 11.75 -10.00 2.31
N THR A 117 11.24 -11.19 1.96
CA THR A 117 12.01 -12.42 1.91
C THR A 117 11.74 -13.19 0.63
N ALA A 118 12.68 -14.04 0.20
CA ALA A 118 12.48 -14.95 -0.93
C ALA A 118 11.26 -15.86 -0.71
N GLY A 119 11.10 -16.35 0.53
CA GLY A 119 9.95 -17.15 0.92
C GLY A 119 8.63 -16.42 0.74
N ALA A 120 8.55 -15.15 1.14
CA ALA A 120 7.36 -14.31 0.96
C ALA A 120 7.02 -14.10 -0.53
N VAL A 121 8.03 -13.87 -1.37
CA VAL A 121 7.84 -13.70 -2.82
C VAL A 121 7.27 -14.96 -3.45
N ILE A 122 7.81 -16.13 -3.11
CA ILE A 122 7.32 -17.42 -3.61
C ILE A 122 5.89 -17.70 -3.13
N ASN A 123 5.57 -17.36 -1.88
CA ASN A 123 4.26 -17.62 -1.26
C ASN A 123 3.29 -16.42 -1.36
N ILE A 124 3.55 -15.46 -2.24
CA ILE A 124 2.79 -14.20 -2.32
C ILE A 124 1.28 -14.41 -2.41
N LYS A 125 0.82 -15.38 -3.22
CA LYS A 125 -0.61 -15.68 -3.36
C LYS A 125 -1.22 -16.15 -2.05
N ASP A 126 -0.54 -17.03 -1.33
CA ASP A 126 -1.02 -17.58 -0.05
C ASP A 126 -1.07 -16.48 1.01
N ILE A 127 -0.07 -15.60 1.04
CA ILE A 127 -0.03 -14.42 1.91
C ILE A 127 -1.22 -13.50 1.61
N CYS A 128 -1.45 -13.16 0.34
CA CYS A 128 -2.55 -12.27 -0.07
C CYS A 128 -3.93 -12.83 0.23
N SER A 129 -4.11 -14.15 0.17
CA SER A 129 -5.39 -14.83 0.39
C SER A 129 -5.60 -15.35 1.81
N ALA A 130 -4.64 -15.15 2.71
CA ALA A 130 -4.65 -15.73 4.06
C ALA A 130 -5.84 -15.30 4.92
N CYS A 131 -6.30 -14.06 4.76
CA CYS A 131 -7.52 -13.57 5.40
C CYS A 131 -8.07 -12.31 4.71
N THR A 132 -9.34 -12.01 4.95
CA THR A 132 -10.04 -10.85 4.36
C THR A 132 -9.55 -9.49 4.88
N ARG A 133 -8.62 -9.47 5.82
CA ARG A 133 -8.01 -8.25 6.37
C ARG A 133 -6.88 -7.71 5.48
N VAL A 134 -6.31 -8.55 4.61
CA VAL A 134 -5.23 -8.15 3.69
C VAL A 134 -5.83 -7.26 2.60
N ILE A 135 -5.50 -5.97 2.63
CA ILE A 135 -5.98 -4.98 1.66
C ILE A 135 -4.91 -4.55 0.66
N ALA A 136 -3.65 -4.64 1.09
CA ALA A 136 -2.48 -4.32 0.28
C ALA A 136 -1.33 -5.22 0.71
N VAL A 137 -0.31 -5.33 -0.13
CA VAL A 137 1.03 -5.85 0.21
C VAL A 137 2.06 -4.83 -0.19
N ALA A 138 3.10 -4.64 0.62
CA ALA A 138 4.20 -3.74 0.31
C ALA A 138 5.49 -4.53 0.09
N PHE A 139 6.38 -4.03 -0.76
CA PHE A 139 7.66 -4.66 -1.04
C PHE A 139 8.79 -4.02 -0.23
N GLY A 140 9.53 -4.82 0.53
CA GLY A 140 10.73 -4.43 1.27
C GLY A 140 11.99 -4.91 0.55
N CYS A 141 12.53 -4.10 -0.38
CA CYS A 141 13.60 -4.55 -1.26
C CYS A 141 14.95 -4.73 -0.55
N GLU A 142 15.24 -3.96 0.51
CA GLU A 142 16.52 -4.02 1.24
C GLU A 142 16.69 -5.38 1.92
N ASP A 143 15.69 -5.78 2.70
CA ASP A 143 15.69 -7.06 3.39
C ASP A 143 15.59 -8.22 2.40
N TYR A 144 14.80 -8.07 1.33
CA TYR A 144 14.72 -9.06 0.26
C TYR A 144 16.08 -9.32 -0.41
N VAL A 145 16.80 -8.28 -0.79
CA VAL A 145 18.14 -8.43 -1.41
C VAL A 145 19.13 -9.05 -0.45
N THR A 146 19.04 -8.72 0.84
CA THR A 146 19.84 -9.31 1.91
C THR A 146 19.52 -10.81 2.06
N ASP A 147 18.23 -11.17 2.14
CA ASP A 147 17.76 -12.56 2.26
C ASP A 147 18.20 -13.41 1.06
N MET A 148 18.18 -12.82 -0.15
CA MET A 148 18.67 -13.45 -1.38
C MET A 148 20.20 -13.61 -1.42
N GLY A 149 20.96 -12.99 -0.50
CA GLY A 149 22.42 -12.91 -0.57
C GLY A 149 22.91 -12.13 -1.79
N GLY A 150 22.07 -11.26 -2.34
CA GLY A 150 22.33 -10.46 -3.53
C GLY A 150 22.92 -9.09 -3.25
N LYS A 151 22.90 -8.25 -4.26
CA LYS A 151 23.28 -6.83 -4.18
C LYS A 151 22.35 -6.00 -5.06
N HIS A 152 22.08 -4.78 -4.63
CA HIS A 152 21.43 -3.81 -5.51
C HIS A 152 22.33 -3.50 -6.73
N ASP A 153 21.71 -3.45 -7.88
CA ASP A 153 22.33 -3.03 -9.13
C ASP A 153 21.68 -1.73 -9.63
N ALA A 154 22.40 -1.01 -10.50
CA ALA A 154 21.95 0.29 -10.99
C ALA A 154 20.67 0.22 -11.84
N GLU A 155 20.37 -0.95 -12.39
CA GLU A 155 19.26 -1.19 -13.32
C GLU A 155 18.06 -1.85 -12.62
N GLY A 156 18.20 -2.26 -11.34
CA GLY A 156 17.17 -2.90 -10.53
C GLY A 156 16.81 -4.32 -10.97
N ILE A 157 17.76 -5.01 -11.66
CA ILE A 157 17.55 -6.39 -12.14
C ILE A 157 17.36 -7.33 -10.97
N SER A 158 18.11 -7.13 -9.87
CA SER A 158 18.07 -7.96 -8.66
C SER A 158 16.68 -8.06 -8.03
N ILE A 159 15.83 -7.03 -8.20
CA ILE A 159 14.50 -6.97 -7.60
C ILE A 159 13.36 -7.11 -8.61
N THR A 160 13.65 -7.07 -9.92
CA THR A 160 12.62 -7.05 -10.97
C THR A 160 11.72 -8.28 -10.94
N THR A 161 12.29 -9.48 -10.75
CA THR A 161 11.50 -10.71 -10.66
C THR A 161 10.56 -10.69 -9.46
N ALA A 162 11.04 -10.26 -8.29
CA ALA A 162 10.20 -10.14 -7.09
C ALA A 162 9.05 -9.14 -7.31
N ARG A 163 9.33 -7.96 -7.89
CA ARG A 163 8.32 -6.96 -8.22
C ARG A 163 7.21 -7.53 -9.13
N ASN A 164 7.59 -8.27 -10.18
CA ASN A 164 6.61 -8.94 -11.07
C ASN A 164 5.75 -9.94 -10.31
N MET A 165 6.38 -10.81 -9.51
CA MET A 165 5.66 -11.85 -8.76
C MET A 165 4.71 -11.23 -7.73
N ILE A 166 5.12 -10.18 -7.03
CA ILE A 166 4.28 -9.46 -6.08
C ILE A 166 3.05 -8.86 -6.76
N CYS A 167 3.22 -8.18 -7.90
CA CYS A 167 2.10 -7.64 -8.66
C CYS A 167 1.14 -8.74 -9.13
N ILE A 168 1.66 -9.82 -9.71
CA ILE A 168 0.85 -10.94 -10.20
C ILE A 168 0.08 -11.59 -9.03
N GLY A 169 0.77 -11.89 -7.93
CA GLY A 169 0.16 -12.53 -6.76
C GLY A 169 -0.91 -11.66 -6.11
N ALA A 170 -0.60 -10.39 -5.83
CA ALA A 170 -1.54 -9.45 -5.23
C ALA A 170 -2.79 -9.24 -6.13
N ARG A 171 -2.59 -8.97 -7.42
CA ARG A 171 -3.68 -8.79 -8.39
C ARG A 171 -4.56 -10.04 -8.53
N SER A 172 -3.97 -11.24 -8.44
CA SER A 172 -4.74 -12.50 -8.49
C SER A 172 -5.72 -12.65 -7.32
N CYS A 173 -5.45 -11.98 -6.21
CA CYS A 173 -6.29 -11.99 -5.00
C CYS A 173 -7.12 -10.71 -4.82
N GLY A 174 -7.03 -9.74 -5.74
CA GLY A 174 -7.70 -8.45 -5.60
C GLY A 174 -7.09 -7.53 -4.53
N VAL A 175 -5.83 -7.80 -4.14
CA VAL A 175 -5.06 -7.04 -3.15
C VAL A 175 -4.20 -5.99 -3.87
N LEU A 176 -4.02 -4.80 -3.26
CA LEU A 176 -3.25 -3.71 -3.85
C LEU A 176 -1.73 -3.95 -3.67
N PRO A 177 -0.92 -4.00 -4.74
CA PRO A 177 0.52 -4.03 -4.63
C PRO A 177 1.08 -2.61 -4.43
N ILE A 178 1.89 -2.43 -3.40
CA ILE A 178 2.62 -1.20 -3.07
C ILE A 178 4.12 -1.48 -3.28
N ASP A 179 4.76 -0.66 -4.10
CA ASP A 179 6.17 -0.84 -4.43
C ASP A 179 7.09 -0.41 -3.28
N THR A 180 8.34 -0.76 -3.43
CA THR A 180 9.41 -0.54 -2.46
C THR A 180 9.81 0.93 -2.35
N VAL A 181 10.60 1.24 -1.34
CA VAL A 181 11.24 2.55 -1.18
C VAL A 181 12.25 2.81 -2.30
N HIS A 182 12.46 4.07 -2.63
CA HIS A 182 13.56 4.50 -3.49
C HIS A 182 14.83 4.67 -2.66
N ILE A 183 15.85 3.87 -2.95
CA ILE A 183 17.08 3.83 -2.14
C ILE A 183 18.01 5.02 -2.36
N LYS A 184 17.98 5.65 -3.55
CA LYS A 184 18.76 6.85 -3.86
C LYS A 184 17.98 8.11 -3.49
N VAL A 185 17.62 8.26 -2.24
CA VAL A 185 16.65 9.23 -1.66
C VAL A 185 16.77 10.71 -2.10
N HIS A 186 17.80 11.09 -2.83
CA HIS A 186 18.02 12.45 -3.34
C HIS A 186 18.05 12.54 -4.86
N ASP A 187 17.94 11.41 -5.57
CA ASP A 187 18.00 11.33 -7.02
C ASP A 187 16.57 11.20 -7.60
N LEU A 188 15.94 12.37 -7.85
CA LEU A 188 14.58 12.40 -8.37
C LEU A 188 14.48 11.92 -9.83
N ASP A 189 15.56 12.00 -10.61
CA ASP A 189 15.57 11.51 -11.99
C ASP A 189 15.59 9.97 -12.01
N ASP A 190 16.31 9.35 -11.08
CA ASP A 190 16.29 7.90 -10.89
C ASP A 190 14.94 7.44 -10.33
N LEU A 191 14.37 8.18 -9.38
CA LEU A 191 13.02 7.92 -8.85
C LEU A 191 11.98 7.93 -9.99
N GLU A 192 12.03 8.90 -10.89
CA GLU A 192 11.08 9.01 -12.00
C GLU A 192 11.12 7.77 -12.91
N LYS A 193 12.30 7.27 -13.24
CA LYS A 193 12.46 6.02 -14.01
C LYS A 193 11.87 4.81 -13.27
N ASN A 194 12.10 4.74 -11.97
CA ASN A 194 11.55 3.68 -11.13
C ASN A 194 10.01 3.76 -11.04
N LEU A 195 9.43 4.96 -10.97
CA LEU A 195 7.98 5.16 -10.95
C LEU A 195 7.31 4.75 -12.27
N ILE A 196 7.94 5.06 -13.42
CA ILE A 196 7.46 4.61 -14.73
C ILE A 196 7.44 3.07 -14.77
N LEU A 197 8.54 2.43 -14.35
CA LEU A 197 8.60 0.96 -14.30
C LEU A 197 7.55 0.40 -13.33
N SER A 198 7.43 0.96 -12.15
CA SER A 198 6.47 0.55 -11.12
C SER A 198 5.02 0.60 -11.62
N LYS A 199 4.61 1.73 -12.21
CA LYS A 199 3.27 1.88 -12.80
C LYS A 199 3.04 0.86 -13.93
N ASN A 200 4.03 0.63 -14.79
CA ASN A 200 3.95 -0.34 -15.89
C ASN A 200 3.85 -1.80 -15.40
N LEU A 201 4.47 -2.13 -14.27
CA LEU A 201 4.33 -3.44 -13.62
C LEU A 201 2.97 -3.65 -12.95
N GLY A 202 2.24 -2.58 -12.67
CA GLY A 202 0.89 -2.62 -12.08
C GLY A 202 0.84 -2.33 -10.58
N PHE A 203 1.86 -1.73 -10.00
CA PHE A 203 1.78 -1.19 -8.65
C PHE A 203 0.80 -0.02 -8.56
N GLU A 204 0.19 0.16 -7.39
CA GLU A 204 -0.81 1.21 -7.12
C GLU A 204 -0.29 2.33 -6.21
N GLY A 205 0.90 2.18 -5.69
CA GLY A 205 1.56 3.12 -4.80
C GLY A 205 3.00 2.69 -4.52
N MET A 206 3.66 3.43 -3.65
CA MET A 206 5.06 3.23 -3.30
C MET A 206 5.30 3.59 -1.83
N LEU A 207 6.19 2.86 -1.18
CA LEU A 207 6.75 3.26 0.12
C LEU A 207 7.69 4.45 -0.08
N VAL A 208 7.58 5.48 0.76
CA VAL A 208 8.36 6.71 0.66
C VAL A 208 9.12 6.97 1.95
N LEU A 209 10.45 7.08 1.86
CA LEU A 209 11.32 7.45 2.97
C LEU A 209 11.54 8.95 3.05
N ASN A 210 11.71 9.62 1.91
CA ASN A 210 12.00 11.04 1.84
C ASN A 210 10.74 11.82 1.44
N PRO A 211 10.20 12.72 2.30
CA PRO A 211 9.01 13.50 1.96
C PRO A 211 9.13 14.36 0.69
N LYS A 212 10.34 14.62 0.19
CA LYS A 212 10.55 15.34 -1.08
C LYS A 212 10.15 14.53 -2.30
N GLU A 213 10.03 13.22 -2.16
CA GLU A 213 9.59 12.31 -3.23
C GLU A 213 8.07 12.33 -3.43
N LEU A 214 7.29 12.69 -2.40
CA LEU A 214 5.84 12.62 -2.41
C LEU A 214 5.17 13.34 -3.61
N PRO A 215 5.56 14.56 -3.99
CA PRO A 215 4.92 15.23 -5.13
C PRO A 215 5.08 14.44 -6.44
N LEU A 216 6.26 13.84 -6.63
CA LEU A 216 6.54 13.03 -7.81
C LEU A 216 5.76 11.70 -7.78
N VAL A 217 5.79 11.02 -6.63
CA VAL A 217 5.07 9.76 -6.40
C VAL A 217 3.58 9.96 -6.62
N ASN A 218 2.97 10.97 -6.01
CA ASN A 218 1.54 11.27 -6.16
C ASN A 218 1.18 11.56 -7.63
N ARG A 219 2.00 12.35 -8.34
CA ARG A 219 1.79 12.65 -9.76
C ARG A 219 1.76 11.39 -10.62
N TYR A 220 2.66 10.44 -10.38
CA TYR A 220 2.75 9.22 -11.20
C TYR A 220 1.63 8.23 -10.91
N TYR A 221 1.19 8.12 -9.66
CA TYR A 221 0.10 7.20 -9.29
C TYR A 221 -1.29 7.83 -9.42
N SER A 222 -1.41 9.13 -9.66
CA SER A 222 -2.68 9.78 -10.01
C SER A 222 -2.97 9.65 -11.50
N PRO A 223 -4.23 9.50 -11.92
CA PRO A 223 -4.61 9.60 -13.32
C PRO A 223 -4.33 11.01 -13.88
N THR A 224 -3.81 11.08 -15.09
CA THR A 224 -3.68 12.36 -15.82
C THR A 224 -5.03 12.79 -16.38
N GLU A 225 -5.16 14.08 -16.73
CA GLU A 225 -6.36 14.60 -17.41
C GLU A 225 -6.64 13.84 -18.72
N ASP A 226 -5.61 13.52 -19.48
CA ASP A 226 -5.73 12.75 -20.72
C ASP A 226 -6.20 11.31 -20.46
N GLU A 227 -5.71 10.66 -19.38
CA GLU A 227 -6.17 9.32 -18.96
C GLU A 227 -7.64 9.37 -18.53
N VAL A 228 -8.08 10.42 -17.84
CA VAL A 228 -9.48 10.61 -17.43
C VAL A 228 -10.37 10.83 -18.66
N ALA A 229 -10.00 11.77 -19.53
CA ALA A 229 -10.76 12.04 -20.75
C ALA A 229 -10.88 10.79 -21.66
N TRP A 230 -9.79 10.04 -21.81
CA TRP A 230 -9.81 8.76 -22.53
C TRP A 230 -10.76 7.76 -21.86
N ALA A 231 -10.75 7.68 -20.53
CA ALA A 231 -11.58 6.74 -19.79
C ALA A 231 -13.08 7.08 -19.92
N GLU A 232 -13.45 8.35 -19.83
CA GLU A 232 -14.83 8.82 -20.05
C GLU A 232 -15.32 8.47 -21.45
N GLU A 233 -14.49 8.70 -22.46
CA GLU A 233 -14.81 8.37 -23.83
C GLU A 233 -15.02 6.86 -24.05
N MET A 234 -14.13 6.00 -23.47
CA MET A 234 -14.26 4.54 -23.59
C MET A 234 -15.55 4.02 -22.95
N ILE A 235 -15.96 4.61 -21.82
CA ILE A 235 -17.22 4.25 -21.14
C ILE A 235 -18.40 4.66 -22.02
N THR A 236 -18.43 5.91 -22.52
CA THR A 236 -19.50 6.44 -23.38
C THR A 236 -19.70 5.59 -24.63
N LEU A 237 -18.60 5.30 -25.36
CA LEU A 237 -18.68 4.48 -26.58
C LEU A 237 -19.19 3.06 -26.31
N SER A 238 -18.82 2.50 -25.15
CA SER A 238 -19.31 1.17 -24.76
C SER A 238 -20.81 1.20 -24.45
N GLU A 239 -21.30 2.23 -23.75
CA GLU A 239 -22.71 2.39 -23.41
C GLU A 239 -23.57 2.61 -24.65
N GLU A 240 -23.11 3.43 -25.61
CA GLU A 240 -23.73 3.61 -26.92
C GLU A 240 -23.86 2.29 -27.68
N ALA A 241 -22.75 1.52 -27.77
CA ALA A 241 -22.75 0.22 -28.44
C ALA A 241 -23.76 -0.77 -27.80
N VAL A 242 -23.83 -0.80 -26.47
CA VAL A 242 -24.79 -1.64 -25.74
C VAL A 242 -26.23 -1.19 -26.05
N SER A 243 -26.51 0.11 -26.12
CA SER A 243 -27.83 0.64 -26.46
C SER A 243 -28.28 0.26 -27.88
N GLU A 244 -27.33 0.08 -28.77
CA GLU A 244 -27.54 -0.38 -30.17
C GLU A 244 -27.58 -1.92 -30.31
N GLY A 245 -27.50 -2.66 -29.19
CA GLY A 245 -27.51 -4.12 -29.18
C GLY A 245 -26.17 -4.76 -29.62
N LYS A 246 -25.07 -3.98 -29.60
CA LYS A 246 -23.72 -4.44 -29.97
C LYS A 246 -22.95 -4.80 -28.69
N GLY A 247 -22.21 -5.90 -28.72
CA GLY A 247 -21.40 -6.34 -27.57
C GLY A 247 -20.07 -5.61 -27.41
N VAL A 248 -19.63 -4.86 -28.43
CA VAL A 248 -18.36 -4.11 -28.47
C VAL A 248 -18.52 -2.84 -29.29
N ALA A 249 -17.83 -1.78 -28.94
CA ALA A 249 -17.66 -0.60 -29.75
C ALA A 249 -16.38 -0.70 -30.61
N VAL A 250 -16.27 0.12 -31.63
CA VAL A 250 -15.06 0.25 -32.47
C VAL A 250 -14.73 1.73 -32.63
N LYS A 251 -13.49 2.10 -32.29
CA LYS A 251 -12.94 3.42 -32.52
C LYS A 251 -11.54 3.29 -33.11
N ASP A 252 -11.24 4.07 -34.17
CA ASP A 252 -9.93 4.12 -34.81
C ASP A 252 -9.38 2.71 -35.16
N ASN A 253 -10.23 1.83 -35.70
CA ASN A 253 -9.94 0.43 -36.01
C ASN A 253 -9.55 -0.43 -34.81
N LYS A 254 -9.84 0.00 -33.58
CA LYS A 254 -9.60 -0.78 -32.33
C LYS A 254 -10.92 -1.18 -31.70
N PHE A 255 -11.00 -2.43 -31.26
CA PHE A 255 -12.14 -2.91 -30.49
C PHE A 255 -12.11 -2.38 -29.05
N ILE A 256 -13.23 -1.78 -28.62
CA ILE A 256 -13.46 -1.38 -27.24
C ILE A 256 -14.29 -2.48 -26.60
N GLY A 257 -13.58 -3.39 -25.95
CA GLY A 257 -14.20 -4.54 -25.28
C GLY A 257 -14.22 -4.40 -23.74
N PRO A 258 -14.83 -5.36 -23.02
CA PRO A 258 -14.98 -5.33 -21.56
C PRO A 258 -13.69 -5.06 -20.77
N PRO A 259 -12.49 -5.56 -21.16
CA PRO A 259 -11.25 -5.25 -20.44
C PRO A 259 -10.89 -3.76 -20.47
N MET A 260 -11.06 -3.08 -21.61
CA MET A 260 -10.80 -1.63 -21.74
C MET A 260 -11.78 -0.82 -20.91
N VAL A 261 -13.06 -1.18 -20.93
CA VAL A 261 -14.11 -0.52 -20.13
C VAL A 261 -13.84 -0.70 -18.64
N LYS A 262 -13.40 -1.89 -18.20
CA LYS A 262 -13.00 -2.14 -16.82
C LYS A 262 -11.82 -1.25 -16.42
N MET A 263 -10.82 -1.12 -17.28
CA MET A 263 -9.67 -0.24 -17.05
C MET A 263 -10.12 1.23 -16.94
N ALA A 264 -10.97 1.69 -17.86
CA ALA A 264 -11.53 3.04 -17.85
C ALA A 264 -12.30 3.34 -16.56
N ARG A 265 -13.17 2.45 -16.12
CA ARG A 265 -13.90 2.61 -14.85
C ARG A 265 -12.97 2.68 -13.63
N ASN A 266 -11.87 1.93 -13.63
CA ASN A 266 -10.89 2.02 -12.56
C ASN A 266 -10.17 3.38 -12.52
N ILE A 267 -9.86 3.96 -13.68
CA ILE A 267 -9.28 5.31 -13.81
C ILE A 267 -10.24 6.35 -13.24
N ILE A 268 -11.50 6.34 -13.68
CA ILE A 268 -12.52 7.27 -13.20
C ILE A 268 -12.71 7.15 -11.68
N ARG A 269 -12.88 5.93 -11.18
CA ARG A 269 -13.02 5.71 -9.73
C ARG A 269 -11.84 6.27 -8.94
N LYS A 270 -10.62 6.08 -9.43
CA LYS A 270 -9.41 6.59 -8.78
C LYS A 270 -9.38 8.12 -8.79
N HIS A 271 -9.74 8.73 -9.92
CA HIS A 271 -9.86 10.18 -10.05
C HIS A 271 -10.89 10.75 -9.06
N GLU A 272 -12.08 10.19 -9.00
CA GLU A 272 -13.14 10.60 -8.07
C GLU A 272 -12.71 10.55 -6.61
N LEU A 273 -12.00 9.49 -6.20
CA LEU A 273 -11.47 9.37 -4.84
C LEU A 273 -10.43 10.44 -4.52
N ILE A 274 -9.56 10.79 -5.48
CA ILE A 274 -8.57 11.86 -5.32
C ILE A 274 -9.28 13.22 -5.17
N VAL A 275 -10.24 13.50 -6.03
CA VAL A 275 -11.01 14.77 -5.97
C VAL A 275 -11.79 14.90 -4.65
N LEU A 276 -12.37 13.81 -4.15
CA LEU A 276 -13.04 13.80 -2.85
C LEU A 276 -12.08 14.12 -1.71
N LYS A 277 -10.91 13.47 -1.70
CA LYS A 277 -9.86 13.72 -0.70
C LYS A 277 -9.39 15.16 -0.72
N GLU A 278 -9.16 15.75 -1.91
CA GLU A 278 -8.73 17.13 -2.06
C GLU A 278 -9.78 18.12 -1.52
N LYS A 279 -11.07 17.87 -1.77
CA LYS A 279 -12.17 18.70 -1.23
C LYS A 279 -12.19 18.65 0.30
N GLU A 280 -12.12 17.46 0.90
CA GLU A 280 -12.06 17.31 2.35
C GLU A 280 -10.85 18.02 2.96
N PHE A 281 -9.73 18.09 2.24
CA PHE A 281 -8.51 18.76 2.69
C PHE A 281 -8.59 20.29 2.58
N HIS A 282 -9.41 20.84 1.66
CA HIS A 282 -9.57 22.27 1.45
C HIS A 282 -10.70 22.89 2.29
N GLU A 283 -11.63 22.10 2.81
CA GLU A 283 -12.73 22.55 3.67
C GLU A 283 -12.35 22.66 5.15
N LEU A 284 -11.11 22.31 5.52
CA LEU A 284 -10.53 22.33 6.88
C LEU A 284 -9.44 23.39 7.00
#